data_bc41f88756f6bc0fb9fae8b17a34063d
#
_entry.id   bc41f88756f6bc0fb9fae8b17a34063d
#
_cell.length_a   1.000
_cell.length_b   1.000
_cell.length_c   1.000
_cell.angle_alpha   90.00
_cell.angle_beta   90.00
_cell.angle_gamma   90.00
#
_symmetry.space_group_name_H-M   'P 1'
#
loop_
_entity.id
_entity.type
_entity.pdbx_description
1 polymer ?
#
loop_
_entity_poly.entity_id
_entity_poly.type
_entity_poly.pdbx_seq_one_letter_code
_entity_poly.pdbx_strand_id
1 'polypeptide(L)'
;LPGRASFFAACDAAEVFTPKPSVKLPVLEEKRVYVTCETGVHNIGSDFFEELLKGALHVLGVPDNYRIDVELVSRATIKEYNAQKRGVDKVTDVLSFPALDYAKPLQPKDKEAARFLLDEFSGLYQLGEILICRSVCVAQAHEYGHSVEREMGYLFVHGVLHLLGFDHVTDEEYRQMRD
;
A
#
# COMPACT_ATOMS: atom_id res chain seq x y z
N LEU A 1 -57.60 53.23 -18.88
CA LEU A 1 -56.56 52.43 -18.25
C LEU A 1 -55.59 51.95 -19.29
N PRO A 2 -54.30 52.36 -19.26
CA PRO A 2 -53.30 51.94 -20.23
C PRO A 2 -52.47 50.78 -19.73
N GLY A 3 -52.24 49.82 -20.55
CA GLY A 3 -50.99 49.43 -21.17
C GLY A 3 -50.13 48.54 -20.36
N ARG A 4 -50.26 47.18 -20.53
CA ARG A 4 -49.17 46.24 -20.26
C ARG A 4 -48.14 46.41 -21.37
N ALA A 5 -47.05 47.11 -21.09
CA ALA A 5 -45.88 47.10 -21.92
C ALA A 5 -44.97 45.86 -21.56
N SER A 6 -44.58 45.20 -22.61
CA SER A 6 -43.82 43.99 -22.67
C SER A 6 -42.44 44.07 -21.93
N PHE A 7 -42.17 43.08 -21.10
CA PHE A 7 -40.91 42.86 -20.42
C PHE A 7 -40.14 41.73 -21.11
N PHE A 8 -40.03 41.76 -22.44
CA PHE A 8 -39.29 40.80 -23.22
C PHE A 8 -38.49 41.49 -24.31
N ALA A 9 -37.42 42.16 -23.93
CA ALA A 9 -36.36 42.53 -24.88
C ALA A 9 -35.08 42.90 -24.12
N ALA A 10 -34.28 41.92 -23.76
CA ALA A 10 -32.82 42.01 -23.56
C ALA A 10 -32.27 40.66 -23.00
N CYS A 11 -32.24 39.63 -23.84
CA CYS A 11 -31.39 38.45 -23.61
C CYS A 11 -30.89 38.00 -24.97
N ASP A 12 -30.13 38.85 -25.63
CA ASP A 12 -29.30 38.48 -26.76
C ASP A 12 -27.86 38.91 -26.46
N ALA A 13 -27.18 38.10 -25.66
CA ALA A 13 -25.75 37.96 -25.64
C ALA A 13 -25.45 36.59 -25.03
N ALA A 14 -25.65 35.54 -25.82
CA ALA A 14 -25.04 34.28 -25.52
C ALA A 14 -23.52 34.47 -25.62
N GLU A 15 -22.89 34.88 -24.52
CA GLU A 15 -21.46 34.70 -24.36
C GLU A 15 -21.20 33.20 -24.44
N VAL A 16 -20.66 32.79 -25.57
CA VAL A 16 -20.10 31.42 -25.75
C VAL A 16 -19.05 31.23 -24.66
N PHE A 17 -19.42 30.50 -23.65
CA PHE A 17 -18.50 30.08 -22.60
C PHE A 17 -17.42 29.19 -23.28
N THR A 18 -16.33 29.80 -23.69
CA THR A 18 -15.14 29.06 -24.08
C THR A 18 -14.46 28.56 -22.79
N PRO A 19 -14.47 27.25 -22.51
CA PRO A 19 -13.76 26.73 -21.34
C PRO A 19 -12.29 27.13 -21.47
N LYS A 20 -11.77 27.84 -20.46
CA LYS A 20 -10.34 28.09 -20.35
C LYS A 20 -9.63 26.75 -20.44
N PRO A 21 -8.45 26.66 -21.13
CA PRO A 21 -7.70 25.44 -21.19
C PRO A 21 -7.50 24.94 -19.75
N SER A 22 -7.92 23.70 -19.50
CA SER A 22 -7.76 23.04 -18.21
C SER A 22 -6.29 23.16 -17.83
N VAL A 23 -6.01 23.91 -16.76
CA VAL A 23 -4.71 23.86 -16.11
C VAL A 23 -4.50 22.40 -15.74
N LYS A 24 -3.59 21.71 -16.42
CA LYS A 24 -3.12 20.41 -15.97
C LYS A 24 -2.47 20.67 -14.61
N LEU A 25 -3.21 20.42 -13.56
CA LEU A 25 -2.60 20.31 -12.23
C LEU A 25 -1.46 19.28 -12.35
N PRO A 26 -0.29 19.54 -11.75
CA PRO A 26 0.74 18.54 -11.71
C PRO A 26 0.09 17.29 -11.10
N VAL A 27 0.18 16.17 -11.80
CA VAL A 27 -0.18 14.86 -11.25
C VAL A 27 0.81 14.69 -10.11
N LEU A 28 0.36 14.92 -8.89
CA LEU A 28 1.11 14.50 -7.72
C LEU A 28 1.22 12.98 -7.86
N GLU A 29 2.44 12.47 -8.06
CA GLU A 29 2.66 11.03 -8.01
C GLU A 29 2.17 10.58 -6.64
N GLU A 30 1.05 9.86 -6.62
CA GLU A 30 0.50 9.37 -5.36
C GLU A 30 1.45 8.34 -4.78
N LYS A 31 1.77 8.52 -3.50
CA LYS A 31 2.61 7.58 -2.78
C LYS A 31 1.93 6.22 -2.72
N ARG A 32 2.71 5.20 -2.99
CA ARG A 32 2.26 3.80 -2.95
C ARG A 32 2.58 3.13 -1.63
N VAL A 33 3.53 3.66 -0.88
CA VAL A 33 3.88 3.14 0.44
C VAL A 33 3.75 4.25 1.47
N TYR A 34 2.82 4.07 2.40
CA TYR A 34 2.64 4.95 3.54
C TYR A 34 3.35 4.34 4.74
N VAL A 35 4.35 5.06 5.26
CA VAL A 35 5.15 4.59 6.40
C VAL A 35 4.78 5.41 7.63
N THR A 36 4.34 4.71 8.67
CA THR A 36 4.14 5.27 10.00
C THR A 36 5.13 4.66 11.00
N CYS A 37 5.39 5.35 12.08
CA CYS A 37 6.28 4.86 13.12
C CYS A 37 5.73 5.20 14.50
N GLU A 38 5.50 4.20 15.32
CA GLU A 38 4.97 4.34 16.68
C GLU A 38 5.81 5.29 17.55
N THR A 39 7.12 5.29 17.36
CA THR A 39 8.04 6.17 18.13
C THR A 39 8.28 7.52 17.50
N GLY A 40 7.69 7.82 16.34
CA GLY A 40 7.82 9.09 15.62
C GLY A 40 9.17 9.36 14.98
N VAL A 41 10.19 8.53 15.18
CA VAL A 41 11.53 8.69 14.64
C VAL A 41 11.98 7.45 13.88
N HIS A 42 12.14 7.59 12.56
CA HIS A 42 12.78 6.60 11.71
C HIS A 42 13.64 7.27 10.64
N ASN A 43 14.75 6.63 10.28
CA ASN A 43 15.70 7.14 9.28
C ASN A 43 15.41 6.59 7.88
N ILE A 44 14.41 5.70 7.72
CA ILE A 44 14.07 5.04 6.46
C ILE A 44 12.78 5.67 5.95
N GLY A 45 12.86 6.39 4.83
CA GLY A 45 11.72 7.07 4.20
C GLY A 45 10.84 6.13 3.38
N SER A 46 9.65 6.61 3.01
CA SER A 46 8.74 5.88 2.11
C SER A 46 9.39 5.53 0.77
N ASP A 47 10.24 6.39 0.25
CA ASP A 47 10.91 6.20 -1.05
C ASP A 47 11.72 4.90 -1.09
N PHE A 48 12.36 4.52 0.01
CA PHE A 48 13.05 3.24 0.12
C PHE A 48 12.12 2.04 -0.10
N PHE A 49 10.96 2.06 0.53
CA PHE A 49 9.97 0.99 0.39
C PHE A 49 9.26 1.02 -0.97
N GLU A 50 9.07 2.20 -1.54
CA GLU A 50 8.48 2.35 -2.87
C GLU A 50 9.34 1.73 -3.97
N GLU A 51 10.65 1.94 -3.91
CA GLU A 51 11.60 1.31 -4.85
C GLU A 51 11.58 -0.22 -4.72
N LEU A 52 11.55 -0.74 -3.50
CA LEU A 52 11.47 -2.18 -3.24
C LEU A 52 10.13 -2.77 -3.73
N LEU A 53 9.01 -2.10 -3.46
CA LEU A 53 7.69 -2.53 -3.94
C LEU A 53 7.67 -2.59 -5.47
N LYS A 54 8.12 -1.54 -6.13
CA LYS A 54 8.20 -1.47 -7.60
C LYS A 54 9.07 -2.57 -8.18
N GLY A 55 10.22 -2.82 -7.56
CA GLY A 55 11.11 -3.91 -7.95
C GLY A 55 10.46 -5.29 -7.82
N ALA A 56 9.81 -5.56 -6.67
CA ALA A 56 9.11 -6.82 -6.42
C ALA A 56 7.96 -7.06 -7.42
N LEU A 57 7.11 -6.06 -7.63
CA LEU A 57 6.00 -6.15 -8.60
C LEU A 57 6.51 -6.38 -10.03
N HIS A 58 7.60 -5.71 -10.42
CA HIS A 58 8.22 -5.90 -11.73
C HIS A 58 8.74 -7.32 -11.94
N VAL A 59 9.45 -7.88 -10.95
CA VAL A 59 9.96 -9.26 -11.00
C VAL A 59 8.83 -10.28 -11.11
N LEU A 60 7.73 -10.04 -10.39
CA LEU A 60 6.55 -10.90 -10.42
C LEU A 60 5.67 -10.72 -11.67
N GLY A 61 5.96 -9.73 -12.52
CA GLY A 61 5.12 -9.40 -13.69
C GLY A 61 3.73 -8.88 -13.31
N VAL A 62 3.60 -8.27 -12.13
CA VAL A 62 2.36 -7.73 -11.59
C VAL A 62 2.26 -6.24 -11.93
N PRO A 63 1.07 -5.70 -12.24
CA PRO A 63 0.88 -4.27 -12.49
C PRO A 63 1.34 -3.41 -11.32
N ASP A 64 1.98 -2.28 -11.63
CA ASP A 64 2.49 -1.33 -10.65
C ASP A 64 1.39 -0.34 -10.21
N ASN A 65 0.31 -0.86 -9.66
CA ASN A 65 -0.84 -0.08 -9.22
C ASN A 65 -1.37 -0.53 -7.84
N TYR A 66 -0.45 -0.90 -6.95
CA TYR A 66 -0.78 -1.28 -5.59
C TYR A 66 -0.29 -0.25 -4.57
N ARG A 67 -1.02 -0.15 -3.48
CA ARG A 67 -0.67 0.62 -2.29
C ARG A 67 -0.55 -0.29 -1.07
N ILE A 68 0.41 0.01 -0.19
CA ILE A 68 0.70 -0.73 1.03
C ILE A 68 0.89 0.27 2.18
N ASP A 69 0.35 -0.06 3.34
CA ASP A 69 0.64 0.63 4.58
C ASP A 69 1.72 -0.14 5.36
N VAL A 70 2.76 0.57 5.81
CA VAL A 70 3.86 -0.01 6.60
C VAL A 70 3.89 0.68 7.96
N GLU A 71 3.84 -0.09 9.02
CA GLU A 71 3.92 0.41 10.37
C GLU A 71 5.17 -0.12 11.08
N LEU A 72 6.04 0.79 11.51
CA LEU A 72 7.21 0.47 12.33
C LEU A 72 6.83 0.49 13.80
N VAL A 73 6.74 -0.68 14.41
CA VAL A 73 6.14 -0.87 15.74
C VAL A 73 7.14 -1.32 16.80
N SER A 74 6.72 -1.21 18.06
CA SER A 74 7.45 -1.73 19.22
C SER A 74 7.31 -3.24 19.37
N ARG A 75 8.15 -3.85 20.22
CA ARG A 75 8.05 -5.26 20.60
C ARG A 75 6.73 -5.58 21.32
N ALA A 76 6.21 -4.63 22.09
CA ALA A 76 4.95 -4.81 22.81
C ALA A 76 3.79 -4.86 21.82
N THR A 77 3.73 -3.90 20.91
CA THR A 77 2.69 -3.79 19.89
C THR A 77 2.67 -5.00 18.98
N ILE A 78 3.82 -5.42 18.41
CA ILE A 78 3.83 -6.56 17.49
C ILE A 78 3.47 -7.88 18.20
N LYS A 79 3.86 -8.04 19.48
CA LYS A 79 3.45 -9.18 20.30
C LYS A 79 1.93 -9.22 20.49
N GLU A 80 1.33 -8.06 20.77
CA GLU A 80 -0.12 -7.94 20.95
C GLU A 80 -0.87 -8.32 19.68
N TYR A 81 -0.47 -7.76 18.52
CA TYR A 81 -1.06 -8.12 17.23
C TYR A 81 -0.88 -9.60 16.90
N ASN A 82 0.28 -10.18 17.17
CA ASN A 82 0.54 -11.59 16.95
C ASN A 82 -0.36 -12.48 17.82
N ALA A 83 -0.58 -12.11 19.09
CA ALA A 83 -1.49 -12.80 19.98
C ALA A 83 -2.95 -12.69 19.51
N GLN A 84 -3.39 -11.47 19.15
CA GLN A 84 -4.80 -11.21 18.78
C GLN A 84 -5.17 -11.81 17.41
N LYS A 85 -4.27 -11.73 16.42
CA LYS A 85 -4.57 -12.10 15.04
C LYS A 85 -4.15 -13.52 14.67
N ARG A 86 -3.09 -14.05 15.30
CA ARG A 86 -2.55 -15.38 15.02
C ARG A 86 -2.62 -16.35 16.21
N GLY A 87 -3.04 -15.90 17.38
CA GLY A 87 -3.08 -16.70 18.61
C GLY A 87 -1.70 -17.01 19.20
N VAL A 88 -0.66 -16.30 18.79
CA VAL A 88 0.74 -16.55 19.17
C VAL A 88 1.24 -15.43 20.07
N ASP A 89 1.29 -15.65 21.40
CA ASP A 89 1.75 -14.66 22.38
C ASP A 89 3.30 -14.56 22.41
N LYS A 90 3.88 -14.15 21.26
CA LYS A 90 5.35 -13.97 21.10
C LYS A 90 5.64 -12.74 20.24
N VAL A 91 6.80 -12.12 20.52
CA VAL A 91 7.37 -11.09 19.65
C VAL A 91 7.83 -11.78 18.35
N THR A 92 7.56 -11.13 17.21
CA THR A 92 8.08 -11.49 15.90
C THR A 92 8.74 -10.27 15.27
N ASP A 93 9.35 -10.43 14.12
CA ASP A 93 10.01 -9.39 13.33
C ASP A 93 9.02 -8.67 12.40
N VAL A 94 8.16 -9.44 11.71
CA VAL A 94 7.20 -8.91 10.75
C VAL A 94 5.85 -9.62 10.87
N LEU A 95 4.78 -8.89 10.61
CA LEU A 95 3.42 -9.40 10.40
C LEU A 95 2.84 -8.75 9.14
N SER A 96 2.20 -9.57 8.31
CA SER A 96 1.52 -9.11 7.10
C SER A 96 0.04 -9.43 7.17
N PHE A 97 -0.79 -8.46 6.82
CA PHE A 97 -2.25 -8.53 6.82
C PHE A 97 -2.77 -8.22 5.42
N PRO A 98 -2.95 -9.26 4.57
CA PRO A 98 -3.49 -9.08 3.23
C PRO A 98 -4.91 -8.52 3.30
N ALA A 99 -5.23 -7.57 2.42
CA ALA A 99 -6.58 -7.06 2.27
C ALA A 99 -7.52 -8.07 1.57
N LEU A 100 -6.97 -9.09 0.91
CA LEU A 100 -7.69 -10.18 0.24
C LEU A 100 -7.16 -11.53 0.65
N ASP A 101 -8.06 -12.52 0.62
CA ASP A 101 -7.68 -13.92 0.65
C ASP A 101 -7.32 -14.42 -0.76
N TYR A 102 -6.30 -15.27 -0.82
CA TYR A 102 -5.81 -15.85 -2.06
C TYR A 102 -6.04 -17.36 -2.08
N ALA A 103 -6.44 -17.88 -3.25
CA ALA A 103 -6.53 -19.32 -3.50
C ALA A 103 -5.16 -19.91 -3.85
N LYS A 104 -4.32 -19.11 -4.53
CA LYS A 104 -2.92 -19.32 -4.89
C LYS A 104 -2.26 -17.96 -5.02
N PRO A 105 -0.92 -17.87 -5.05
CA PRO A 105 -0.24 -16.61 -5.29
C PRO A 105 -0.83 -15.86 -6.48
N LEU A 106 -1.07 -14.57 -6.29
CA LEU A 106 -1.63 -13.65 -7.29
C LEU A 106 -3.06 -13.97 -7.77
N GLN A 107 -3.77 -14.91 -7.12
CA GLN A 107 -5.12 -15.32 -7.48
C GLN A 107 -6.10 -15.09 -6.32
N PRO A 108 -6.71 -13.91 -6.20
CA PRO A 108 -7.71 -13.64 -5.18
C PRO A 108 -8.87 -14.65 -5.26
N LYS A 109 -9.33 -15.14 -4.10
CA LYS A 109 -10.50 -16.02 -4.01
C LYS A 109 -11.78 -15.34 -4.48
N ASP A 110 -11.91 -14.06 -4.15
CA ASP A 110 -13.05 -13.23 -4.53
C ASP A 110 -12.58 -12.05 -5.40
N LYS A 111 -12.88 -12.14 -6.70
CA LYS A 111 -12.53 -11.10 -7.68
C LYS A 111 -13.41 -9.86 -7.55
N GLU A 112 -14.62 -9.99 -6.98
CA GLU A 112 -15.48 -8.82 -6.74
C GLU A 112 -14.99 -8.05 -5.52
N ALA A 113 -14.58 -8.72 -4.45
CA ALA A 113 -13.97 -8.09 -3.30
C ALA A 113 -12.72 -7.26 -3.70
N ALA A 114 -11.93 -7.74 -4.67
CA ALA A 114 -10.78 -6.99 -5.16
C ALA A 114 -11.15 -5.62 -5.76
N ARG A 115 -12.35 -5.49 -6.35
CA ARG A 115 -12.80 -4.21 -6.91
C ARG A 115 -13.08 -3.16 -5.85
N PHE A 116 -13.50 -3.56 -4.66
CA PHE A 116 -13.74 -2.63 -3.54
C PHE A 116 -12.45 -2.08 -2.93
N LEU A 117 -11.31 -2.67 -3.24
CA LEU A 117 -10.00 -2.19 -2.80
C LEU A 117 -9.40 -1.15 -3.74
N LEU A 118 -10.02 -0.92 -4.90
CA LEU A 118 -9.61 0.12 -5.83
C LEU A 118 -10.05 1.48 -5.30
N ASP A 119 -9.08 2.35 -5.06
CA ASP A 119 -9.34 3.77 -4.90
C ASP A 119 -9.52 4.40 -6.30
N GLU A 120 -10.74 4.81 -6.62
CA GLU A 120 -11.08 5.35 -7.94
C GLU A 120 -10.36 6.68 -8.26
N PHE A 121 -9.91 7.41 -7.24
CA PHE A 121 -9.19 8.67 -7.45
C PHE A 121 -7.73 8.44 -7.83
N SER A 122 -7.05 7.54 -7.11
CA SER A 122 -5.65 7.22 -7.37
C SER A 122 -5.46 6.13 -8.42
N GLY A 123 -6.46 5.28 -8.62
CA GLY A 123 -6.34 4.08 -9.43
C GLY A 123 -5.49 2.99 -8.77
N LEU A 124 -5.19 3.11 -7.47
CA LEU A 124 -4.39 2.17 -6.71
C LEU A 124 -5.27 1.16 -5.94
N TYR A 125 -4.82 -0.08 -5.89
CA TYR A 125 -5.43 -1.12 -5.08
C TYR A 125 -4.73 -1.21 -3.72
N GLN A 126 -5.50 -1.16 -2.62
CA GLN A 126 -4.97 -1.43 -1.28
C GLN A 126 -4.61 -2.91 -1.16
N LEU A 127 -3.31 -3.22 -1.09
CA LEU A 127 -2.83 -4.59 -1.01
C LEU A 127 -2.92 -5.16 0.42
N GLY A 128 -2.72 -4.30 1.39
CA GLY A 128 -2.75 -4.65 2.80
C GLY A 128 -1.79 -3.84 3.65
N GLU A 129 -1.46 -4.38 4.81
CA GLU A 129 -0.65 -3.72 5.83
C GLU A 129 0.51 -4.64 6.27
N ILE A 130 1.67 -4.04 6.52
CA ILE A 130 2.87 -4.72 7.02
C ILE A 130 3.33 -4.04 8.31
N LEU A 131 3.36 -4.77 9.42
CA LEU A 131 3.94 -4.32 10.68
C LEU A 131 5.35 -4.88 10.82
N ILE A 132 6.34 -4.01 11.02
CA ILE A 132 7.75 -4.41 11.22
C ILE A 132 8.21 -3.98 12.62
N CYS A 133 8.69 -4.93 13.41
CA CYS A 133 9.29 -4.63 14.70
C CYS A 133 10.71 -4.12 14.52
N ARG A 134 10.87 -2.78 14.53
CA ARG A 134 12.15 -2.12 14.28
C ARG A 134 13.29 -2.64 15.17
N SER A 135 13.04 -2.86 16.46
CA SER A 135 14.09 -3.32 17.39
C SER A 135 14.53 -4.77 17.13
N VAL A 136 13.62 -5.62 16.63
CA VAL A 136 13.97 -6.99 16.20
C VAL A 136 14.78 -6.94 14.91
N CYS A 137 14.34 -6.15 13.93
CA CYS A 137 15.07 -5.92 12.68
C CYS A 137 16.52 -5.47 12.93
N VAL A 138 16.74 -4.49 13.82
CA VAL A 138 18.09 -4.03 14.19
C VAL A 138 18.92 -5.17 14.82
N ALA A 139 18.33 -5.96 15.71
CA ALA A 139 19.02 -7.07 16.36
C ALA A 139 19.42 -8.17 15.35
N GLN A 140 18.53 -8.54 14.44
CA GLN A 140 18.79 -9.52 13.37
C GLN A 140 19.86 -9.01 12.40
N ALA A 141 19.81 -7.75 11.99
CA ALA A 141 20.84 -7.15 11.14
C ALA A 141 22.24 -7.27 11.78
N HIS A 142 22.34 -7.00 13.06
CA HIS A 142 23.58 -7.15 13.81
C HIS A 142 24.02 -8.62 13.92
N GLU A 143 23.11 -9.54 14.22
CA GLU A 143 23.38 -10.96 14.34
C GLU A 143 23.88 -11.57 13.01
N TYR A 144 23.27 -11.16 11.90
CA TYR A 144 23.63 -11.66 10.55
C TYR A 144 24.77 -10.89 9.88
N GLY A 145 25.27 -9.83 10.51
CA GLY A 145 26.43 -9.06 10.02
C GLY A 145 26.17 -8.24 8.77
N HIS A 146 24.95 -7.71 8.61
CA HIS A 146 24.60 -6.83 7.48
C HIS A 146 23.90 -5.54 7.96
N SER A 147 23.57 -4.64 7.04
CA SER A 147 22.98 -3.35 7.39
C SER A 147 21.51 -3.49 7.81
N VAL A 148 21.04 -2.53 8.61
CA VAL A 148 19.62 -2.44 9.03
C VAL A 148 18.71 -2.22 7.83
N GLU A 149 19.16 -1.45 6.84
CA GLU A 149 18.42 -1.21 5.60
C GLU A 149 18.22 -2.53 4.84
N ARG A 150 19.24 -3.38 4.76
CA ARG A 150 19.12 -4.68 4.11
C ARG A 150 18.11 -5.58 4.81
N GLU A 151 18.16 -5.64 6.14
CA GLU A 151 17.19 -6.43 6.91
C GLU A 151 15.78 -5.90 6.78
N MET A 152 15.62 -4.58 6.89
CA MET A 152 14.34 -3.91 6.72
C MET A 152 13.74 -4.18 5.33
N GLY A 153 14.57 -4.10 4.29
CA GLY A 153 14.18 -4.41 2.93
C GLY A 153 13.76 -5.86 2.75
N TYR A 154 14.50 -6.79 3.35
CA TYR A 154 14.15 -8.21 3.34
C TYR A 154 12.79 -8.47 4.01
N LEU A 155 12.57 -7.97 5.22
CA LEU A 155 11.30 -8.12 5.94
C LEU A 155 10.14 -7.49 5.17
N PHE A 156 10.37 -6.34 4.55
CA PHE A 156 9.35 -5.67 3.73
C PHE A 156 8.98 -6.50 2.50
N VAL A 157 9.96 -6.92 1.69
CA VAL A 157 9.69 -7.72 0.48
C VAL A 157 9.04 -9.05 0.84
N HIS A 158 9.50 -9.71 1.92
CA HIS A 158 8.85 -10.91 2.46
C HIS A 158 7.37 -10.65 2.81
N GLY A 159 7.08 -9.53 3.46
CA GLY A 159 5.72 -9.08 3.74
C GLY A 159 4.90 -8.86 2.48
N VAL A 160 5.46 -8.21 1.46
CA VAL A 160 4.80 -7.97 0.15
C VAL A 160 4.41 -9.30 -0.51
N LEU A 161 5.28 -10.30 -0.49
CA LEU A 161 4.97 -11.61 -1.03
C LEU A 161 3.77 -12.24 -0.31
N HIS A 162 3.71 -12.16 1.02
CA HIS A 162 2.53 -12.62 1.77
C HIS A 162 1.26 -11.83 1.42
N LEU A 163 1.35 -10.51 1.23
CA LEU A 163 0.21 -9.71 0.80
C LEU A 163 -0.31 -10.12 -0.59
N LEU A 164 0.54 -10.67 -1.44
CA LEU A 164 0.20 -11.20 -2.78
C LEU A 164 -0.22 -12.68 -2.76
N GLY A 165 -0.33 -13.28 -1.57
CA GLY A 165 -0.80 -14.66 -1.40
C GLY A 165 0.26 -15.74 -1.52
N PHE A 166 1.55 -15.36 -1.54
CA PHE A 166 2.64 -16.33 -1.37
C PHE A 166 2.70 -16.78 0.09
N ASP A 167 2.98 -18.05 0.32
CA ASP A 167 3.14 -18.63 1.65
C ASP A 167 4.36 -19.58 1.64
N HIS A 168 4.77 -20.05 2.80
CA HIS A 168 5.91 -20.95 2.96
C HIS A 168 5.61 -22.10 3.94
N VAL A 169 4.34 -22.49 4.06
CA VAL A 169 3.91 -23.59 4.92
C VAL A 169 4.38 -24.94 4.37
N THR A 170 4.47 -25.06 3.05
CA THR A 170 4.96 -26.27 2.37
C THR A 170 6.33 -26.03 1.72
N ASP A 171 7.10 -27.11 1.50
CA ASP A 171 8.40 -27.04 0.81
C ASP A 171 8.30 -26.45 -0.59
N GLU A 172 7.18 -26.63 -1.27
CA GLU A 172 6.93 -26.07 -2.59
C GLU A 172 6.69 -24.56 -2.53
N GLU A 173 5.88 -24.10 -1.59
CA GLU A 173 5.63 -22.68 -1.35
C GLU A 173 6.91 -21.97 -0.92
N TYR A 174 7.73 -22.61 -0.05
CA TYR A 174 9.02 -22.07 0.36
C TYR A 174 9.95 -21.83 -0.82
N ARG A 175 10.00 -22.78 -1.80
CA ARG A 175 10.80 -22.59 -3.02
C ARG A 175 10.28 -21.44 -3.87
N GLN A 176 8.96 -21.34 -4.05
CA GLN A 176 8.34 -20.27 -4.83
C GLN A 176 8.59 -18.88 -4.24
N MET A 177 8.71 -18.79 -2.90
CA MET A 177 9.04 -17.52 -2.24
C MET A 177 10.51 -17.16 -2.30
N ARG A 178 11.39 -18.17 -2.35
CA ARG A 178 12.85 -17.97 -2.31
C ARG A 178 13.43 -17.60 -3.68
N ASP A 179 12.94 -18.21 -4.74
CA ASP A 179 13.44 -18.10 -6.13
C ASP A 179 12.82 -16.91 -6.86
#